data_707926dc344a3cc475b8643c536c6e2b
#
_entry.id   707926dc344a3cc475b8643c536c6e2b
#
_cell.length_a   1.000
_cell.length_b   1.000
_cell.length_c   1.000
_cell.angle_alpha   90.00
_cell.angle_beta   90.00
_cell.angle_gamma   90.00
#
_symmetry.space_group_name_H-M   'P 1'
#
loop_
_entity.id
_entity.type
_entity.pdbx_description
1 polymer ?
#
loop_
_entity_poly.entity_id
_entity_poly.type
_entity_poly.pdbx_seq_one_letter_code
_entity_poly.pdbx_strand_id
1 'polypeptide(L)'
;RTEIERKLGLKAHDIYGLTEIIGPGVAFECSEQTGMHINEDHFIAETIDPDTGETLPEGEQGEIVFTCITKEAFPLLRYRTRDIGILKREKCSCGRTLIKMMKPAGRSDDMLIIRGVNVFPSQVESVLLQLGNTAPYYQLIVDRIDNTDTLEIQVEISPEMFSDTVKSLEDQEKIIKNAIDSTLGISAKIRLVEPIVVLICISLVIS
;
A
#
# COMPACT_ATOMS: atom_id res chain seq x y z
N ARG A 1 11.32 -5.41 -5.57
CA ARG A 1 12.73 -5.23 -5.19
C ARG A 1 13.55 -6.46 -5.53
N THR A 2 13.30 -7.60 -4.91
CA THR A 2 14.08 -8.86 -5.07
C THR A 2 14.29 -9.24 -6.53
N GLU A 3 13.26 -9.12 -7.36
CA GLU A 3 13.34 -9.43 -8.79
C GLU A 3 14.26 -8.45 -9.55
N ILE A 4 14.18 -7.15 -9.22
CA ILE A 4 15.04 -6.10 -9.80
C ILE A 4 16.50 -6.38 -9.44
N GLU A 5 16.76 -6.62 -8.16
CA GLU A 5 18.10 -6.92 -7.66
C GLU A 5 18.69 -8.18 -8.31
N ARG A 6 17.88 -9.23 -8.41
CA ARG A 6 18.29 -10.47 -9.06
C ARG A 6 18.60 -10.30 -10.56
N LYS A 7 17.75 -9.55 -11.29
CA LYS A 7 17.93 -9.36 -12.74
C LYS A 7 19.06 -8.41 -13.08
N LEU A 8 19.25 -7.36 -12.30
CA LEU A 8 20.21 -6.29 -12.62
C LEU A 8 21.53 -6.39 -11.86
N GLY A 9 21.66 -7.28 -10.87
CA GLY A 9 22.86 -7.46 -10.08
C GLY A 9 23.23 -6.25 -9.23
N LEU A 10 22.25 -5.43 -8.84
CA LEU A 10 22.44 -4.21 -8.04
C LEU A 10 21.49 -4.21 -6.83
N LYS A 11 21.80 -3.40 -5.82
CA LYS A 11 20.90 -3.13 -4.69
C LYS A 11 19.87 -2.06 -5.07
N ALA A 12 18.59 -2.33 -4.86
CA ALA A 12 17.50 -1.39 -5.04
C ALA A 12 17.13 -0.76 -3.68
N HIS A 13 17.14 0.56 -3.60
CA HIS A 13 16.80 1.31 -2.39
C HIS A 13 15.46 2.00 -2.54
N ASP A 14 14.65 1.95 -1.48
CA ASP A 14 13.39 2.68 -1.43
C ASP A 14 13.66 4.17 -1.17
N ILE A 15 12.85 5.00 -1.80
CA ILE A 15 12.81 6.44 -1.60
C ILE A 15 11.36 6.86 -1.37
N TYR A 16 11.16 7.82 -0.49
CA TYR A 16 9.86 8.41 -0.23
C TYR A 16 9.87 9.91 -0.48
N GLY A 17 8.80 10.42 -1.04
CA GLY A 17 8.59 11.84 -1.28
C GLY A 17 7.21 12.12 -1.86
N LEU A 18 6.81 13.39 -1.80
CA LEU A 18 5.54 13.91 -2.27
C LEU A 18 5.81 15.19 -3.07
N THR A 19 5.10 15.40 -4.16
CA THR A 19 5.20 16.62 -4.97
C THR A 19 4.83 17.87 -4.18
N GLU A 20 3.89 17.75 -3.26
CA GLU A 20 3.39 18.84 -2.41
C GLU A 20 4.48 19.34 -1.45
N ILE A 21 5.34 18.45 -0.97
CA ILE A 21 6.38 18.81 -0.01
C ILE A 21 7.61 19.36 -0.71
N ILE A 22 8.34 18.53 -1.48
CA ILE A 22 9.52 18.98 -2.24
C ILE A 22 9.92 17.99 -3.35
N GLY A 23 9.05 17.03 -3.66
CA GLY A 23 9.34 15.97 -4.62
C GLY A 23 10.12 14.80 -4.00
N PRO A 24 10.88 14.04 -4.78
CA PRO A 24 11.62 12.89 -4.27
C PRO A 24 12.70 13.35 -3.29
N GLY A 25 12.91 12.59 -2.18
CA GLY A 25 13.99 12.85 -1.27
C GLY A 25 13.59 13.35 0.11
N VAL A 26 12.36 13.12 0.54
CA VAL A 26 11.95 13.33 1.94
C VAL A 26 12.62 12.30 2.85
N ALA A 27 12.65 11.04 2.39
CA ALA A 27 13.35 9.95 3.07
C ALA A 27 13.93 8.93 2.08
N PHE A 28 15.04 8.28 2.42
CA PHE A 28 15.65 7.21 1.62
C PHE A 28 16.35 6.15 2.44
N GLU A 29 16.36 4.94 1.91
CA GLU A 29 17.09 3.84 2.49
C GLU A 29 18.61 4.03 2.38
N CYS A 30 19.30 3.50 3.38
CA CYS A 30 20.73 3.26 3.33
C CYS A 30 21.03 1.83 2.87
N SER A 31 22.34 1.47 2.85
CA SER A 31 22.81 0.12 2.48
C SER A 31 22.23 -1.01 3.32
N GLU A 32 21.72 -0.71 4.51
CA GLU A 32 21.16 -1.69 5.44
C GLU A 32 19.73 -2.13 5.08
N GLN A 33 19.02 -1.32 4.28
CA GLN A 33 17.64 -1.60 3.79
C GLN A 33 16.63 -1.92 4.93
N THR A 34 16.79 -1.26 6.07
CA THR A 34 15.97 -1.47 7.29
C THR A 34 14.99 -0.35 7.58
N GLY A 35 14.65 0.43 6.57
CA GLY A 35 13.79 1.62 6.63
C GLY A 35 14.47 2.84 6.04
N MET A 36 13.67 3.85 5.74
CA MET A 36 14.11 5.08 5.07
C MET A 36 14.45 6.16 6.11
N HIS A 37 15.64 6.71 6.05
CA HIS A 37 16.05 7.84 6.89
C HIS A 37 15.42 9.12 6.40
N ILE A 38 14.72 9.83 7.30
CA ILE A 38 14.12 11.13 7.02
C ILE A 38 15.20 12.20 7.04
N ASN A 39 15.15 13.15 6.12
CA ASN A 39 15.99 14.33 6.11
C ASN A 39 15.50 15.33 7.16
N GLU A 40 15.89 15.13 8.43
CA GLU A 40 15.46 15.94 9.57
C GLU A 40 16.01 17.38 9.55
N ASP A 41 16.96 17.68 8.68
CA ASP A 41 17.42 19.05 8.38
C ASP A 41 16.42 19.86 7.55
N HIS A 42 15.48 19.18 6.88
CA HIS A 42 14.45 19.80 6.06
C HIS A 42 13.02 19.53 6.55
N PHE A 43 12.81 18.44 7.31
CA PHE A 43 11.47 17.98 7.67
C PHE A 43 11.38 17.57 9.14
N ILE A 44 10.30 17.98 9.80
CA ILE A 44 9.84 17.37 11.04
C ILE A 44 8.78 16.35 10.65
N ALA A 45 8.93 15.10 11.10
CA ALA A 45 8.00 14.02 10.88
C ALA A 45 7.31 13.59 12.15
N GLU A 46 6.01 13.39 12.08
CA GLU A 46 5.14 12.91 13.16
C GLU A 46 4.28 11.77 12.65
N THR A 47 3.88 10.87 13.55
CA THR A 47 2.74 9.97 13.34
C THR A 47 1.56 10.47 14.14
N ILE A 48 0.38 10.49 13.54
CA ILE A 48 -0.86 10.91 14.22
C ILE A 48 -1.93 9.82 14.09
N ASP A 49 -2.85 9.80 15.02
CA ASP A 49 -4.10 9.07 14.86
C ASP A 49 -4.91 9.73 13.72
N PRO A 50 -5.32 8.98 12.69
CA PRO A 50 -6.00 9.56 11.52
C PRO A 50 -7.38 10.15 11.82
N ASP A 51 -8.05 9.68 12.90
CA ASP A 51 -9.39 10.12 13.29
C ASP A 51 -9.35 11.33 14.21
N THR A 52 -8.51 11.29 15.25
CA THR A 52 -8.42 12.34 16.27
C THR A 52 -7.42 13.44 15.91
N GLY A 53 -6.40 13.12 15.09
CA GLY A 53 -5.30 14.03 14.77
C GLY A 53 -4.27 14.21 15.90
N GLU A 54 -4.39 13.43 16.98
CA GLU A 54 -3.44 13.45 18.10
C GLU A 54 -2.13 12.77 17.71
N THR A 55 -1.01 13.32 18.17
CA THR A 55 0.32 12.74 17.90
C THR A 55 0.50 11.44 18.67
N LEU A 56 0.91 10.39 17.96
CA LEU A 56 1.18 9.07 18.53
C LEU A 56 2.65 8.95 18.98
N PRO A 57 2.94 8.10 19.98
CA PRO A 57 4.29 7.77 20.38
C PRO A 57 5.12 7.17 19.23
N GLU A 58 6.44 7.36 19.28
CA GLU A 58 7.36 6.71 18.34
C GLU A 58 7.21 5.18 18.36
N GLY A 59 7.18 4.58 17.18
CA GLY A 59 7.00 3.14 17.00
C GLY A 59 5.55 2.70 16.84
N GLU A 60 4.58 3.56 17.10
CA GLU A 60 3.18 3.28 16.82
C GLU A 60 2.83 3.59 15.36
N GLN A 61 1.90 2.82 14.82
CA GLN A 61 1.40 3.02 13.47
C GLN A 61 0.33 4.10 13.44
N GLY A 62 0.50 5.06 12.54
CA GLY A 62 -0.45 6.13 12.33
C GLY A 62 -0.29 6.79 10.97
N GLU A 63 -1.04 7.86 10.73
CA GLU A 63 -0.89 8.68 9.54
C GLU A 63 0.40 9.52 9.65
N ILE A 64 1.21 9.50 8.61
CA ILE A 64 2.46 10.27 8.55
C ILE A 64 2.14 11.74 8.25
N VAL A 65 2.74 12.61 9.03
CA VAL A 65 2.60 14.08 8.90
C VAL A 65 3.98 14.70 8.77
N PHE A 66 4.11 15.66 7.87
CA PHE A 66 5.34 16.40 7.69
C PHE A 66 5.16 17.90 7.86
N THR A 67 6.14 18.53 8.51
CA THR A 67 6.33 19.99 8.53
C THR A 67 7.62 20.33 7.79
N CYS A 68 7.52 21.19 6.75
CA CYS A 68 8.69 21.67 6.00
C CYS A 68 9.33 22.84 6.75
N ILE A 69 10.60 22.73 7.13
CA ILE A 69 11.30 23.79 7.91
C ILE A 69 12.20 24.66 7.04
N THR A 70 12.52 24.26 5.83
CA THR A 70 13.42 25.00 4.92
C THR A 70 12.73 25.51 3.66
N LYS A 71 11.44 25.19 3.45
CA LYS A 71 10.70 25.62 2.26
C LYS A 71 10.12 27.03 2.46
N GLU A 72 10.66 28.00 1.77
CA GLU A 72 10.23 29.41 1.88
C GLU A 72 8.91 29.68 1.14
N ALA A 73 8.79 29.20 -0.09
CA ALA A 73 7.57 29.32 -0.87
C ALA A 73 6.60 28.19 -0.55
N PHE A 74 5.39 28.52 -0.15
CA PHE A 74 4.35 27.57 0.23
C PHE A 74 4.81 26.57 1.32
N PRO A 75 5.21 27.07 2.50
CA PRO A 75 5.62 26.20 3.61
C PRO A 75 4.42 25.39 4.10
N LEU A 76 4.59 24.07 4.19
CA LEU A 76 3.57 23.19 4.73
C LEU A 76 3.85 22.90 6.20
N LEU A 77 2.88 23.23 7.06
CA LEU A 77 2.92 22.94 8.48
C LEU A 77 1.95 21.79 8.79
N ARG A 78 2.46 20.73 9.40
CA ARG A 78 1.70 19.54 9.76
C ARG A 78 0.84 19.00 8.60
N TYR A 79 1.48 18.87 7.42
CA TYR A 79 0.81 18.36 6.23
C TYR A 79 0.49 16.88 6.39
N ARG A 80 -0.78 16.54 6.34
CA ARG A 80 -1.29 15.17 6.43
C ARG A 80 -1.12 14.48 5.09
N THR A 81 -0.26 13.45 5.04
CA THR A 81 0.06 12.75 3.79
C THR A 81 -1.00 11.74 3.37
N ARG A 82 -1.82 11.32 4.32
CA ARG A 82 -2.73 10.16 4.24
C ARG A 82 -2.02 8.80 4.18
N ASP A 83 -0.71 8.77 4.14
CA ASP A 83 0.04 7.52 4.19
C ASP A 83 0.12 6.99 5.63
N ILE A 84 -0.21 5.72 5.80
CA ILE A 84 -0.12 5.01 7.09
C ILE A 84 1.24 4.37 7.22
N GLY A 85 1.96 4.71 8.26
CA GLY A 85 3.32 4.21 8.47
C GLY A 85 3.75 4.24 9.93
N ILE A 86 5.00 3.91 10.18
CA ILE A 86 5.62 3.87 11.51
C ILE A 86 6.91 4.68 11.44
N LEU A 87 7.11 5.56 12.42
CA LEU A 87 8.35 6.29 12.63
C LEU A 87 9.09 5.71 13.84
N LYS A 88 10.42 5.48 13.70
CA LYS A 88 11.28 4.97 14.77
C LYS A 88 12.56 5.76 14.87
N ARG A 89 12.91 6.15 16.08
CA ARG A 89 14.21 6.75 16.36
C ARG A 89 15.15 5.70 16.96
N GLU A 90 15.99 5.14 16.12
CA GLU A 90 16.97 4.14 16.51
C GLU A 90 18.29 4.36 15.76
N LYS A 91 19.40 4.04 16.41
CA LYS A 91 20.71 4.08 15.75
C LYS A 91 20.78 2.99 14.67
N CYS A 92 21.01 3.40 13.44
CA CYS A 92 21.20 2.47 12.34
C CYS A 92 22.64 1.94 12.32
N SER A 93 22.85 0.71 11.86
CA SER A 93 24.18 0.13 11.62
C SER A 93 25.00 0.91 10.58
N CYS A 94 24.35 1.67 9.69
CA CYS A 94 25.03 2.62 8.79
C CYS A 94 25.63 3.84 9.51
N GLY A 95 25.42 3.98 10.82
CA GLY A 95 25.93 5.07 11.66
C GLY A 95 24.97 6.25 11.85
N ARG A 96 23.91 6.37 11.06
CA ARG A 96 22.92 7.45 11.18
C ARG A 96 22.03 7.28 12.40
N THR A 97 21.60 8.43 12.97
CA THR A 97 20.68 8.52 14.10
C THR A 97 19.35 9.20 13.73
N LEU A 98 19.16 9.48 12.45
CA LEU A 98 17.94 10.09 11.91
C LEU A 98 16.74 9.17 12.13
N ILE A 99 15.55 9.76 12.27
CA ILE A 99 14.29 9.01 12.30
C ILE A 99 14.21 8.13 11.06
N LYS A 100 13.84 6.87 11.28
CA LYS A 100 13.52 5.93 10.21
C LYS A 100 12.01 5.88 10.00
N MET A 101 11.60 6.06 8.79
CA MET A 101 10.27 5.75 8.32
C MET A 101 10.25 4.32 7.78
N MET A 102 9.40 3.49 8.33
CA MET A 102 9.16 2.15 7.79
C MET A 102 8.35 2.27 6.49
N LYS A 103 8.40 1.24 5.65
CA LYS A 103 7.61 1.22 4.42
C LYS A 103 6.14 1.49 4.76
N PRO A 104 5.47 2.46 4.10
CA PRO A 104 4.04 2.70 4.32
C PRO A 104 3.21 1.45 4.09
N ALA A 105 2.23 1.23 4.96
CA ALA A 105 1.31 0.10 4.87
C ALA A 105 0.20 0.31 3.84
N GLY A 106 -0.10 1.58 3.53
CA GLY A 106 -1.15 2.01 2.62
C GLY A 106 -1.53 3.46 2.89
N ARG A 107 -2.68 3.89 2.38
CA ARG A 107 -3.23 5.23 2.60
C ARG A 107 -4.52 5.17 3.42
N SER A 108 -4.74 6.16 4.26
CA SER A 108 -5.96 6.25 5.08
C SER A 108 -7.21 6.57 4.23
N ASP A 109 -7.03 7.29 3.13
CA ASP A 109 -8.10 7.63 2.19
C ASP A 109 -8.45 6.49 1.21
N ASP A 110 -7.57 5.50 1.04
CA ASP A 110 -7.84 4.27 0.28
C ASP A 110 -8.37 3.14 1.16
N MET A 111 -8.47 3.37 2.47
CA MET A 111 -8.94 2.37 3.42
C MET A 111 -10.44 2.15 3.29
N LEU A 112 -10.84 0.91 3.10
CA LEU A 112 -12.22 0.49 3.10
C LEU A 112 -12.57 -0.11 4.46
N ILE A 113 -13.71 0.28 5.04
CA ILE A 113 -14.23 -0.34 6.26
C ILE A 113 -15.33 -1.31 5.86
N ILE A 114 -15.05 -2.61 6.00
CA ILE A 114 -15.98 -3.67 5.58
C ILE A 114 -16.29 -4.54 6.78
N ARG A 115 -17.53 -4.55 7.21
CA ARG A 115 -17.99 -5.28 8.41
C ARG A 115 -17.15 -4.97 9.65
N GLY A 116 -16.74 -3.69 9.82
CA GLY A 116 -15.91 -3.24 10.94
C GLY A 116 -14.42 -3.60 10.86
N VAL A 117 -13.96 -4.15 9.73
CA VAL A 117 -12.55 -4.46 9.49
C VAL A 117 -11.96 -3.47 8.49
N ASN A 118 -10.79 -2.94 8.80
CA ASN A 118 -10.05 -2.06 7.89
C ASN A 118 -9.37 -2.90 6.81
N VAL A 119 -9.74 -2.66 5.56
CA VAL A 119 -9.20 -3.34 4.37
C VAL A 119 -8.47 -2.32 3.51
N PHE A 120 -7.20 -2.58 3.24
CA PHE A 120 -6.40 -1.76 2.33
C PHE A 120 -6.26 -2.45 0.97
N PRO A 121 -6.49 -1.76 -0.15
CA PRO A 121 -6.26 -2.30 -1.48
C PRO A 121 -4.87 -2.92 -1.66
N SER A 122 -3.84 -2.31 -1.03
CA SER A 122 -2.47 -2.81 -1.06
C SER A 122 -2.29 -4.21 -0.43
N GLN A 123 -3.15 -4.62 0.51
CA GLN A 123 -3.13 -5.97 1.08
C GLN A 123 -3.60 -6.98 0.03
N VAL A 124 -4.67 -6.66 -0.70
CA VAL A 124 -5.18 -7.49 -1.80
C VAL A 124 -4.11 -7.62 -2.89
N GLU A 125 -3.53 -6.51 -3.32
CA GLU A 125 -2.46 -6.49 -4.32
C GLU A 125 -1.28 -7.38 -3.91
N SER A 126 -0.84 -7.28 -2.66
CA SER A 126 0.27 -8.09 -2.14
C SER A 126 -0.01 -9.59 -2.23
N VAL A 127 -1.24 -10.01 -1.92
CA VAL A 127 -1.64 -11.43 -2.03
C VAL A 127 -1.64 -11.88 -3.48
N LEU A 128 -2.24 -11.10 -4.38
CA LEU A 128 -2.31 -11.45 -5.81
C LEU A 128 -0.91 -11.55 -6.44
N LEU A 129 -0.01 -10.63 -6.11
CA LEU A 129 1.37 -10.67 -6.57
C LEU A 129 2.16 -11.89 -6.05
N GLN A 130 1.91 -12.31 -4.79
CA GLN A 130 2.55 -13.50 -4.23
C GLN A 130 2.11 -14.80 -4.89
N LEU A 131 0.85 -14.89 -5.30
CA LEU A 131 0.32 -16.06 -6.00
C LEU A 131 0.89 -16.20 -7.42
N GLY A 132 1.27 -15.10 -8.07
CA GLY A 132 2.05 -15.09 -9.31
C GLY A 132 1.31 -15.54 -10.57
N ASN A 133 0.07 -16.01 -10.46
CA ASN A 133 -0.72 -16.58 -11.56
C ASN A 133 -1.85 -15.64 -12.03
N THR A 134 -1.88 -14.41 -11.57
CA THR A 134 -2.90 -13.42 -11.93
C THR A 134 -2.28 -12.26 -12.69
N ALA A 135 -3.06 -11.62 -13.57
CA ALA A 135 -2.69 -10.32 -14.08
C ALA A 135 -2.67 -9.30 -12.92
N PRO A 136 -1.86 -8.22 -12.99
CA PRO A 136 -1.76 -7.25 -11.89
C PRO A 136 -2.98 -6.36 -11.74
N TYR A 137 -4.05 -6.62 -12.49
CA TYR A 137 -5.27 -5.80 -12.50
C TYR A 137 -6.36 -6.45 -11.69
N TYR A 138 -6.92 -5.70 -10.74
CA TYR A 138 -8.05 -6.12 -9.92
C TYR A 138 -8.95 -4.93 -9.61
N GLN A 139 -10.20 -5.21 -9.26
CA GLN A 139 -11.17 -4.21 -8.81
C GLN A 139 -11.84 -4.69 -7.53
N LEU A 140 -11.95 -3.79 -6.56
CA LEU A 140 -12.70 -4.01 -5.33
C LEU A 140 -14.12 -3.44 -5.52
N ILE A 141 -15.14 -4.27 -5.33
CA ILE A 141 -16.53 -3.86 -5.35
C ILE A 141 -17.06 -4.04 -3.94
N VAL A 142 -17.43 -2.93 -3.31
CA VAL A 142 -18.05 -2.90 -2.00
C VAL A 142 -19.52 -2.56 -2.19
N ASP A 143 -20.39 -3.40 -1.67
CA ASP A 143 -21.85 -3.20 -1.73
C ASP A 143 -22.47 -3.51 -0.36
N ARG A 144 -23.70 -3.06 -0.15
CA ARG A 144 -24.44 -3.29 1.08
C ARG A 144 -25.74 -4.03 0.80
N ILE A 145 -25.76 -5.31 1.13
CA ILE A 145 -26.90 -6.18 0.92
C ILE A 145 -27.47 -6.58 2.29
N ASP A 146 -28.76 -6.39 2.50
CA ASP A 146 -29.47 -6.72 3.75
C ASP A 146 -28.75 -6.17 5.02
N ASN A 147 -28.35 -4.90 4.98
CA ASN A 147 -27.58 -4.22 6.04
C ASN A 147 -26.19 -4.84 6.36
N THR A 148 -25.68 -5.70 5.49
CA THR A 148 -24.35 -6.29 5.62
C THR A 148 -23.46 -5.85 4.48
N ASP A 149 -22.26 -5.35 4.80
CA ASP A 149 -21.28 -4.98 3.78
C ASP A 149 -20.71 -6.24 3.11
N THR A 150 -20.68 -6.24 1.79
CA THR A 150 -20.13 -7.33 0.98
C THR A 150 -18.90 -6.82 0.23
N LEU A 151 -17.91 -7.68 0.10
CA LEU A 151 -16.70 -7.44 -0.68
C LEU A 151 -16.64 -8.47 -1.81
N GLU A 152 -16.65 -7.99 -3.05
CA GLU A 152 -16.29 -8.77 -4.23
C GLU A 152 -14.97 -8.24 -4.79
N ILE A 153 -14.05 -9.14 -5.10
CA ILE A 153 -12.76 -8.83 -5.72
C ILE A 153 -12.76 -9.45 -7.10
N GLN A 154 -12.80 -8.61 -8.12
CA GLN A 154 -12.65 -9.02 -9.51
C GLN A 154 -11.16 -9.01 -9.86
N VAL A 155 -10.65 -10.13 -10.35
CA VAL A 155 -9.23 -10.33 -10.67
C VAL A 155 -9.12 -10.72 -12.13
N GLU A 156 -8.34 -9.97 -12.91
CA GLU A 156 -8.03 -10.35 -14.28
C GLU A 156 -7.10 -11.57 -14.31
N ILE A 157 -7.45 -12.52 -15.16
CA ILE A 157 -6.60 -13.68 -15.43
C ILE A 157 -5.71 -13.42 -16.65
N SER A 158 -4.56 -14.08 -16.71
CA SER A 158 -3.70 -13.97 -17.88
C SER A 158 -4.33 -14.64 -19.11
N PRO A 159 -4.01 -14.20 -20.32
CA PRO A 159 -4.54 -14.81 -21.55
C PRO A 159 -4.24 -16.32 -21.65
N GLU A 160 -3.12 -16.77 -21.08
CA GLU A 160 -2.74 -18.16 -21.06
C GLU A 160 -3.68 -19.00 -20.19
N MET A 161 -4.11 -18.45 -19.06
CA MET A 161 -5.06 -19.11 -18.16
C MET A 161 -6.49 -19.13 -18.70
N PHE A 162 -6.84 -18.17 -19.57
CA PHE A 162 -8.18 -18.13 -20.18
C PHE A 162 -8.44 -19.34 -21.11
N SER A 163 -7.39 -19.97 -21.61
CA SER A 163 -7.48 -21.19 -22.45
C SER A 163 -7.65 -22.49 -21.65
N ASP A 164 -7.58 -22.44 -20.31
CA ASP A 164 -7.68 -23.59 -19.44
C ASP A 164 -9.13 -24.09 -19.24
N THR A 165 -9.25 -25.26 -18.65
CA THR A 165 -10.55 -25.87 -18.38
C THR A 165 -11.27 -25.12 -17.24
N VAL A 166 -12.61 -25.12 -17.23
CA VAL A 166 -13.46 -24.52 -16.19
C VAL A 166 -13.03 -24.99 -14.80
N LYS A 167 -12.64 -26.24 -14.63
CA LYS A 167 -12.18 -26.80 -13.35
C LYS A 167 -10.90 -26.13 -12.86
N SER A 168 -9.98 -25.81 -13.77
CA SER A 168 -8.75 -25.08 -13.42
C SER A 168 -9.05 -23.67 -12.89
N LEU A 169 -10.04 -22.98 -13.47
CA LEU A 169 -10.47 -21.66 -13.03
C LEU A 169 -11.15 -21.69 -11.64
N GLU A 170 -11.99 -22.68 -11.38
CA GLU A 170 -12.61 -22.88 -10.06
C GLU A 170 -11.56 -23.16 -8.95
N ASP A 171 -10.52 -23.93 -9.28
CA ASP A 171 -9.45 -24.22 -8.34
C ASP A 171 -8.61 -22.96 -8.05
N GLN A 172 -8.33 -22.13 -9.07
CA GLN A 172 -7.65 -20.85 -8.91
C GLN A 172 -8.49 -19.85 -8.07
N GLU A 173 -9.79 -19.75 -8.33
CA GLU A 173 -10.70 -18.92 -7.54
C GLU A 173 -10.63 -19.28 -6.05
N LYS A 174 -10.64 -20.58 -5.72
CA LYS A 174 -10.51 -21.08 -4.34
C LYS A 174 -9.17 -20.73 -3.70
N ILE A 175 -8.07 -20.87 -4.45
CA ILE A 175 -6.73 -20.52 -3.98
C ILE A 175 -6.66 -19.04 -3.62
N ILE A 176 -7.09 -18.17 -4.55
CA ILE A 176 -7.12 -16.72 -4.33
C ILE A 176 -8.02 -16.38 -3.13
N LYS A 177 -9.23 -16.96 -3.08
CA LYS A 177 -10.17 -16.74 -2.00
C LYS A 177 -9.55 -17.06 -0.64
N ASN A 178 -8.96 -18.24 -0.48
CA ASN A 178 -8.38 -18.67 0.78
C ASN A 178 -7.21 -17.75 1.22
N ALA A 179 -6.38 -17.34 0.28
CA ALA A 179 -5.26 -16.43 0.55
C ALA A 179 -5.76 -15.04 0.98
N ILE A 180 -6.76 -14.50 0.28
CA ILE A 180 -7.39 -13.21 0.61
C ILE A 180 -8.10 -13.28 1.96
N ASP A 181 -8.96 -14.27 2.19
CA ASP A 181 -9.72 -14.42 3.43
C ASP A 181 -8.78 -14.54 4.65
N SER A 182 -7.66 -15.27 4.50
CA SER A 182 -6.66 -15.41 5.58
C SER A 182 -5.89 -14.11 5.85
N THR A 183 -5.65 -13.29 4.83
CA THR A 183 -4.90 -12.04 4.97
C THR A 183 -5.77 -10.91 5.49
N LEU A 184 -7.00 -10.79 5.00
CA LEU A 184 -7.90 -9.71 5.38
C LEU A 184 -8.67 -10.00 6.68
N GLY A 185 -8.79 -11.27 7.09
CA GLY A 185 -9.61 -11.68 8.23
C GLY A 185 -11.11 -11.59 8.00
N ILE A 186 -11.54 -11.36 6.74
CA ILE A 186 -12.94 -11.31 6.32
C ILE A 186 -13.14 -12.15 5.06
N SER A 187 -14.35 -12.66 4.87
CA SER A 187 -14.66 -13.40 3.65
C SER A 187 -14.99 -12.43 2.50
N ALA A 188 -14.27 -12.61 1.38
CA ALA A 188 -14.52 -11.93 0.12
C ALA A 188 -15.03 -12.90 -0.93
N LYS A 189 -15.84 -12.40 -1.85
CA LYS A 189 -16.22 -13.12 -3.06
C LYS A 189 -15.17 -12.83 -4.13
N ILE A 190 -14.57 -13.86 -4.69
CA ILE A 190 -13.64 -13.71 -5.80
C ILE A 190 -14.39 -13.95 -7.12
N ARG A 191 -14.05 -13.17 -8.11
CA ARG A 191 -14.54 -13.36 -9.48
C ARG A 191 -13.39 -13.18 -10.45
N LEU A 192 -13.09 -14.22 -11.18
CA LEU A 192 -12.11 -14.16 -12.28
C LEU A 192 -12.80 -13.51 -13.50
N VAL A 193 -12.12 -12.55 -14.11
CA VAL A 193 -12.62 -11.81 -15.26
C VAL A 193 -11.62 -11.87 -16.42
N GLU A 194 -12.14 -11.69 -17.62
CA GLU A 194 -11.35 -11.64 -18.85
C GLU A 194 -10.36 -10.46 -18.84
N PRO A 195 -9.22 -10.57 -19.55
CA PRO A 195 -8.30 -9.46 -19.72
C PRO A 195 -8.99 -8.20 -20.25
N ILE A 196 -8.58 -7.04 -19.73
CA ILE A 196 -9.08 -5.70 -20.13
C ILE A 196 -10.40 -5.28 -19.45
N VAL A 197 -11.14 -6.15 -18.79
CA VAL A 197 -12.42 -5.78 -18.15
C VAL A 197 -12.20 -4.76 -17.04
N VAL A 198 -11.21 -4.94 -16.17
CA VAL A 198 -10.89 -4.02 -15.07
C VAL A 198 -10.35 -2.69 -15.59
N LEU A 199 -9.52 -2.69 -16.63
CA LEU A 199 -8.96 -1.48 -17.24
C LEU A 199 -10.05 -0.56 -17.81
N ILE A 200 -11.09 -1.11 -18.42
CA ILE A 200 -12.22 -0.36 -18.96
C ILE A 200 -13.05 0.27 -17.81
N CYS A 201 -13.26 -0.46 -16.72
CA CYS A 201 -13.99 0.06 -15.56
C CYS A 201 -13.27 1.21 -14.85
N ILE A 202 -11.94 1.15 -14.71
CA ILE A 202 -11.14 2.24 -14.11
C ILE A 202 -11.26 3.52 -14.95
N SER A 203 -11.30 3.40 -16.28
CA SER A 203 -11.44 4.56 -17.19
C SER A 203 -12.82 5.22 -17.11
N LEU A 204 -13.85 4.51 -16.67
CA LEU A 204 -15.22 5.04 -16.54
C LEU A 204 -15.49 5.72 -15.18
N VAL A 205 -14.68 5.44 -14.16
CA VAL A 205 -14.83 6.04 -12.82
C VAL A 205 -14.09 7.38 -12.69
N ILE A 206 -13.19 7.73 -13.65
CA ILE A 206 -12.40 8.99 -13.67
C ILE A 206 -13.06 10.07 -14.54
N SER A 207 -14.23 9.82 -15.10
CA SER A 207 -15.04 10.82 -15.85
C SER A 207 -16.21 11.35 -14.97
#